data_7ba08779998301bda58d99c0660d9cb5
#
_entry.id   7ba08779998301bda58d99c0660d9cb5
#
_cell.length_a   1.000
_cell.length_b   1.000
_cell.length_c   1.000
_cell.angle_alpha   90.00
_cell.angle_beta   90.00
_cell.angle_gamma   90.00
#
_symmetry.space_group_name_H-M   'P 1'
#
loop_
_entity.id
_entity.type
_entity.pdbx_description
1 polymer ?
#
loop_
_entity_poly.entity_id
_entity_poly.type
_entity_poly.pdbx_seq_one_letter_code
_entity_poly.pdbx_strand_id
1 'polypeptide(L)'
;LFEPGEDVSKGSFQLRDRYTDLMWLAGTNALWQLGNGNAAAPLFLRYGEAAQTPLTRSKGFYWAGRAARQAGNETDAVRYFEMAAQYPHYYYGQLSISALGRAMPDFAQLPQPAVDPATRAEFEQRPLVRAIRALSANRRDWRTERRFFQAIGESAKTPDELLLVNQLSAQVAMPEMAVVVGMESGETGLYKGYERVGFPTYTTPVVNDWTMVHAISRQESEFDRTRQSHAGARGLMQLMPGTAREQAGKLGMQYLSANLYSDTDYNIRLGDAYFNRMLDYYGGSYPLAIGAYNAGPGRVNQWIRLNGDPRTGAIDYVTWVEKIPSNFETRYYIMRVLGNAVSYSHMYPDKAGIAR
;
A
#
# COMPACT_ATOMS: atom_id res chain seq x y z
N LEU A 1 -18.91 18.18 -20.14
CA LEU A 1 -17.56 17.56 -20.04
C LEU A 1 -17.53 16.17 -20.67
N PHE A 2 -18.58 15.40 -20.51
CA PHE A 2 -18.80 14.10 -21.13
C PHE A 2 -20.26 13.99 -21.55
N GLU A 3 -20.48 13.38 -22.71
CA GLU A 3 -21.84 13.10 -23.19
C GLU A 3 -22.46 11.96 -22.35
N PRO A 4 -23.80 11.93 -22.19
CA PRO A 4 -24.47 10.81 -21.53
C PRO A 4 -24.09 9.46 -22.18
N GLY A 5 -23.52 8.53 -21.38
CA GLY A 5 -23.09 7.22 -21.86
C GLY A 5 -21.64 7.15 -22.33
N GLU A 6 -20.91 8.25 -22.34
CA GLU A 6 -19.48 8.26 -22.66
C GLU A 6 -18.68 7.55 -21.55
N ASP A 7 -17.75 6.67 -21.95
CA ASP A 7 -16.85 5.95 -21.03
C ASP A 7 -15.68 6.87 -20.59
N VAL A 8 -15.88 7.53 -19.47
CA VAL A 8 -14.90 8.47 -18.88
C VAL A 8 -13.54 7.84 -18.62
N SER A 9 -13.49 6.52 -18.37
CA SER A 9 -12.23 5.82 -18.08
C SER A 9 -11.25 5.85 -19.27
N LYS A 10 -11.76 6.04 -20.47
CA LYS A 10 -10.98 6.16 -21.73
C LYS A 10 -10.52 7.57 -22.03
N GLY A 11 -10.96 8.56 -21.26
CA GLY A 11 -10.56 9.96 -21.42
C GLY A 11 -9.08 10.20 -21.09
N SER A 12 -8.58 11.40 -21.44
CA SER A 12 -7.22 11.80 -21.08
C SER A 12 -7.05 11.82 -19.54
N PHE A 13 -5.80 11.64 -19.08
CA PHE A 13 -5.49 11.69 -17.64
C PHE A 13 -6.05 12.96 -16.97
N GLN A 14 -5.81 14.14 -17.54
CA GLN A 14 -6.27 15.40 -16.98
C GLN A 14 -7.80 15.50 -16.88
N LEU A 15 -8.52 14.99 -17.86
CA LEU A 15 -9.97 15.03 -17.87
C LEU A 15 -10.56 14.07 -16.85
N ARG A 16 -10.00 12.84 -16.74
CA ARG A 16 -10.39 11.86 -15.74
C ARG A 16 -10.11 12.33 -14.31
N ASP A 17 -8.93 12.93 -14.09
CA ASP A 17 -8.52 13.47 -12.79
C ASP A 17 -9.51 14.54 -12.30
N ARG A 18 -9.82 15.52 -13.13
CA ARG A 18 -10.83 16.54 -12.81
C ARG A 18 -12.23 15.98 -12.60
N TYR A 19 -12.60 14.98 -13.38
CA TYR A 19 -13.90 14.33 -13.22
C TYR A 19 -13.98 13.58 -11.90
N THR A 20 -12.97 12.80 -11.57
CA THR A 20 -12.92 12.07 -10.30
C THR A 20 -12.89 13.02 -9.11
N ASP A 21 -12.14 14.11 -9.16
CA ASP A 21 -12.14 15.14 -8.11
C ASP A 21 -13.53 15.74 -7.90
N LEU A 22 -14.24 16.07 -9.00
CA LEU A 22 -15.60 16.60 -8.92
C LEU A 22 -16.58 15.58 -8.33
N MET A 23 -16.52 14.32 -8.79
CA MET A 23 -17.38 13.26 -8.27
C MET A 23 -17.12 12.99 -6.77
N TRP A 24 -15.84 13.00 -6.37
CA TRP A 24 -15.47 12.87 -4.97
C TRP A 24 -15.98 14.03 -4.11
N LEU A 25 -15.76 15.27 -4.55
CA LEU A 25 -16.22 16.46 -3.85
C LEU A 25 -17.75 16.48 -3.71
N ALA A 26 -18.47 16.22 -4.79
CA ALA A 26 -19.93 16.18 -4.77
C ALA A 26 -20.46 15.04 -3.89
N GLY A 27 -19.88 13.83 -3.99
CA GLY A 27 -20.23 12.68 -3.19
C GLY A 27 -20.02 12.89 -1.70
N THR A 28 -18.88 13.45 -1.31
CA THR A 28 -18.57 13.75 0.09
C THR A 28 -19.48 14.85 0.67
N ASN A 29 -19.78 15.90 -0.10
CA ASN A 29 -20.74 16.90 0.33
C ASN A 29 -22.15 16.31 0.51
N ALA A 30 -22.62 15.51 -0.46
CA ALA A 30 -23.92 14.85 -0.35
C ALA A 30 -23.99 13.93 0.88
N LEU A 31 -22.94 13.13 1.14
CA LEU A 31 -22.93 12.17 2.24
C LEU A 31 -22.71 12.83 3.60
N TRP A 32 -21.65 13.67 3.72
CA TRP A 32 -21.21 14.15 5.04
C TRP A 32 -21.85 15.46 5.47
N GLN A 33 -22.23 16.33 4.53
CA GLN A 33 -22.86 17.63 4.87
C GLN A 33 -24.37 17.54 4.81
N LEU A 34 -24.91 16.85 3.79
CA LEU A 34 -26.35 16.77 3.58
C LEU A 34 -27.00 15.50 4.13
N GLY A 35 -26.20 14.51 4.57
CA GLY A 35 -26.70 13.21 5.04
C GLY A 35 -27.48 12.42 3.97
N ASN A 36 -27.27 12.75 2.69
CA ASN A 36 -28.04 12.20 1.58
C ASN A 36 -27.28 11.07 0.86
N GLY A 37 -27.40 9.85 1.38
CA GLY A 37 -26.77 8.67 0.80
C GLY A 37 -27.28 8.34 -0.61
N ASN A 38 -28.56 8.59 -0.90
CA ASN A 38 -29.13 8.35 -2.24
C ASN A 38 -28.46 9.22 -3.33
N ALA A 39 -28.19 10.49 -2.99
CA ALA A 39 -27.47 11.36 -3.92
C ALA A 39 -25.99 11.06 -3.98
N ALA A 40 -25.37 10.61 -2.89
CA ALA A 40 -23.93 10.34 -2.81
C ALA A 40 -23.50 9.05 -3.52
N ALA A 41 -24.29 7.98 -3.41
CA ALA A 41 -23.92 6.65 -3.94
C ALA A 41 -23.59 6.67 -5.44
N PRO A 42 -24.40 7.24 -6.34
CA PRO A 42 -24.10 7.29 -7.76
C PRO A 42 -22.87 8.17 -8.08
N LEU A 43 -22.55 9.17 -7.26
CA LEU A 43 -21.38 10.01 -7.44
C LEU A 43 -20.09 9.25 -7.13
N PHE A 44 -20.07 8.50 -6.02
CA PHE A 44 -18.94 7.64 -5.68
C PHE A 44 -18.78 6.47 -6.66
N LEU A 45 -19.87 5.90 -7.16
CA LEU A 45 -19.82 4.88 -8.21
C LEU A 45 -19.10 5.42 -9.44
N ARG A 46 -19.51 6.58 -9.94
CA ARG A 46 -18.89 7.24 -11.10
C ARG A 46 -17.43 7.57 -10.87
N TYR A 47 -17.06 7.97 -9.64
CA TYR A 47 -15.66 8.12 -9.27
C TYR A 47 -14.88 6.81 -9.47
N GLY A 48 -15.38 5.69 -8.95
CA GLY A 48 -14.72 4.39 -9.07
C GLY A 48 -14.65 3.85 -10.50
N GLU A 49 -15.69 4.10 -11.30
CA GLU A 49 -15.74 3.70 -12.72
C GLU A 49 -14.75 4.48 -13.58
N ALA A 50 -14.61 5.78 -13.35
CA ALA A 50 -13.68 6.63 -14.06
C ALA A 50 -12.21 6.42 -13.65
N ALA A 51 -11.96 5.94 -12.45
CA ALA A 51 -10.62 5.69 -11.92
C ALA A 51 -9.98 4.48 -12.59
N GLN A 52 -8.65 4.51 -12.78
CA GLN A 52 -7.91 3.40 -13.39
C GLN A 52 -7.12 2.58 -12.38
N THR A 53 -6.66 3.18 -11.28
CA THR A 53 -5.86 2.41 -10.30
C THR A 53 -6.74 1.59 -9.36
N PRO A 54 -6.31 0.39 -8.95
CA PRO A 54 -7.05 -0.45 -8.01
C PRO A 54 -7.44 0.27 -6.71
N LEU A 55 -6.53 1.11 -6.17
CA LEU A 55 -6.79 1.87 -4.95
C LEU A 55 -7.95 2.86 -5.13
N THR A 56 -7.95 3.63 -6.22
CA THR A 56 -8.98 4.64 -6.48
C THR A 56 -10.30 4.01 -6.89
N ARG A 57 -10.27 2.91 -7.65
CA ARG A 57 -11.48 2.16 -8.01
C ARG A 57 -12.17 1.60 -6.77
N SER A 58 -11.43 0.84 -5.95
CA SER A 58 -11.96 0.25 -4.71
C SER A 58 -12.48 1.31 -3.74
N LYS A 59 -11.83 2.48 -3.68
CA LYS A 59 -12.30 3.63 -2.89
C LYS A 59 -13.68 4.08 -3.32
N GLY A 60 -13.88 4.33 -4.61
CA GLY A 60 -15.17 4.78 -5.13
C GLY A 60 -16.29 3.79 -4.85
N PHE A 61 -16.06 2.52 -5.12
CA PHE A 61 -17.04 1.46 -4.89
C PHE A 61 -17.36 1.26 -3.42
N TYR A 62 -16.36 1.28 -2.54
CA TYR A 62 -16.58 1.20 -1.08
C TYR A 62 -17.44 2.36 -0.57
N TRP A 63 -17.15 3.60 -0.97
CA TRP A 63 -17.93 4.74 -0.54
C TRP A 63 -19.33 4.78 -1.16
N ALA A 64 -19.50 4.27 -2.39
CA ALA A 64 -20.82 4.05 -2.97
C ALA A 64 -21.64 3.04 -2.13
N GLY A 65 -21.00 1.94 -1.68
CA GLY A 65 -21.61 0.96 -0.80
C GLY A 65 -22.01 1.55 0.55
N ARG A 66 -21.15 2.34 1.17
CA ARG A 66 -21.47 3.05 2.43
C ARG A 66 -22.64 4.03 2.28
N ALA A 67 -22.66 4.79 1.19
CA ALA A 67 -23.71 5.75 0.91
C ALA A 67 -25.06 5.06 0.64
N ALA A 68 -25.07 3.98 -0.14
CA ALA A 68 -26.26 3.17 -0.39
C ALA A 68 -26.82 2.55 0.92
N ARG A 69 -25.93 2.00 1.76
CA ARG A 69 -26.31 1.46 3.07
C ARG A 69 -26.90 2.51 3.99
N GLN A 70 -26.31 3.72 4.03
CA GLN A 70 -26.86 4.83 4.79
C GLN A 70 -28.28 5.25 4.30
N ALA A 71 -28.53 5.10 3.00
CA ALA A 71 -29.83 5.37 2.39
C ALA A 71 -30.87 4.24 2.58
N GLY A 72 -30.49 3.13 3.23
CA GLY A 72 -31.35 1.95 3.40
C GLY A 72 -31.43 1.03 2.17
N ASN A 73 -30.63 1.30 1.13
CA ASN A 73 -30.57 0.47 -0.08
C ASN A 73 -29.48 -0.60 0.06
N GLU A 74 -29.80 -1.67 0.78
CA GLU A 74 -28.82 -2.75 1.04
C GLU A 74 -28.47 -3.54 -0.23
N THR A 75 -29.39 -3.66 -1.19
CA THR A 75 -29.13 -4.34 -2.46
C THR A 75 -28.01 -3.68 -3.24
N ASP A 76 -28.08 -2.37 -3.40
CA ASP A 76 -27.01 -1.61 -4.06
C ASP A 76 -25.74 -1.56 -3.19
N ALA A 77 -25.88 -1.47 -1.86
CA ALA A 77 -24.73 -1.48 -0.96
C ALA A 77 -23.88 -2.76 -1.12
N VAL A 78 -24.54 -3.92 -1.11
CA VAL A 78 -23.87 -5.22 -1.33
C VAL A 78 -23.20 -5.25 -2.70
N ARG A 79 -23.91 -4.83 -3.76
CA ARG A 79 -23.36 -4.78 -5.11
C ARG A 79 -22.08 -3.94 -5.20
N TYR A 80 -22.07 -2.75 -4.58
CA TYR A 80 -20.90 -1.88 -4.60
C TYR A 80 -19.75 -2.42 -3.75
N PHE A 81 -20.03 -3.00 -2.59
CA PHE A 81 -19.00 -3.68 -1.82
C PHE A 81 -18.40 -4.87 -2.56
N GLU A 82 -19.19 -5.64 -3.32
CA GLU A 82 -18.69 -6.71 -4.19
C GLU A 82 -17.72 -6.19 -5.25
N MET A 83 -18.02 -5.05 -5.85
CA MET A 83 -17.11 -4.42 -6.82
C MET A 83 -15.78 -4.01 -6.16
N ALA A 84 -15.82 -3.46 -4.95
CA ALA A 84 -14.60 -3.09 -4.21
C ALA A 84 -13.84 -4.32 -3.71
N ALA A 85 -14.51 -5.38 -3.29
CA ALA A 85 -13.93 -6.62 -2.80
C ALA A 85 -13.09 -7.39 -3.85
N GLN A 86 -13.22 -7.03 -5.14
CA GLN A 86 -12.34 -7.55 -6.19
C GLN A 86 -10.87 -7.12 -6.03
N TYR A 87 -10.56 -6.21 -5.08
CA TYR A 87 -9.23 -5.68 -4.80
C TYR A 87 -8.76 -6.05 -3.38
N PRO A 88 -8.60 -7.35 -3.03
CA PRO A 88 -8.43 -7.82 -1.65
C PRO A 88 -7.11 -7.39 -0.99
N HIS A 89 -6.12 -6.97 -1.74
CA HIS A 89 -4.84 -6.48 -1.22
C HIS A 89 -4.77 -4.94 -1.12
N TYR A 90 -5.91 -4.26 -1.35
CA TYR A 90 -6.05 -2.81 -1.17
C TYR A 90 -7.01 -2.48 -0.01
N TYR A 91 -6.72 -1.42 0.70
CA TYR A 91 -7.43 -0.98 1.90
C TYR A 91 -8.96 -1.01 1.77
N TYR A 92 -9.52 -0.41 0.72
CA TYR A 92 -10.97 -0.37 0.54
C TYR A 92 -11.58 -1.70 0.10
N GLY A 93 -10.79 -2.53 -0.59
CA GLY A 93 -11.20 -3.90 -0.88
C GLY A 93 -11.33 -4.74 0.39
N GLN A 94 -10.36 -4.64 1.29
CA GLN A 94 -10.36 -5.30 2.60
C GLN A 94 -11.55 -4.85 3.47
N LEU A 95 -11.80 -3.54 3.53
CA LEU A 95 -12.95 -3.00 4.24
C LEU A 95 -14.28 -3.49 3.64
N SER A 96 -14.35 -3.65 2.33
CA SER A 96 -15.55 -4.15 1.65
C SER A 96 -15.78 -5.63 1.91
N ILE A 97 -14.74 -6.45 1.92
CA ILE A 97 -14.80 -7.87 2.32
C ILE A 97 -15.35 -7.97 3.75
N SER A 98 -14.82 -7.16 4.68
CA SER A 98 -15.32 -7.08 6.04
C SER A 98 -16.78 -6.62 6.11
N ALA A 99 -17.16 -5.58 5.33
CA ALA A 99 -18.54 -5.07 5.28
C ALA A 99 -19.55 -6.09 4.73
N LEU A 100 -19.08 -7.06 3.92
CA LEU A 100 -19.87 -8.20 3.43
C LEU A 100 -19.90 -9.37 4.42
N GLY A 101 -19.21 -9.26 5.58
CA GLY A 101 -19.13 -10.34 6.56
C GLY A 101 -18.32 -11.55 6.08
N ARG A 102 -17.40 -11.36 5.16
CA ARG A 102 -16.57 -12.42 4.58
C ARG A 102 -15.17 -12.47 5.18
N ALA A 103 -14.59 -13.65 5.19
CA ALA A 103 -13.16 -13.81 5.43
C ALA A 103 -12.36 -13.26 4.26
N MET A 104 -11.14 -12.80 4.54
CA MET A 104 -10.17 -12.48 3.49
C MET A 104 -9.88 -13.72 2.63
N PRO A 105 -9.68 -13.55 1.32
CA PRO A 105 -9.32 -14.67 0.47
C PRO A 105 -7.99 -15.30 0.91
N ASP A 106 -7.83 -16.58 0.67
CA ASP A 106 -6.57 -17.26 0.86
C ASP A 106 -5.57 -16.81 -0.23
N PHE A 107 -4.51 -16.14 0.19
CA PHE A 107 -3.42 -15.78 -0.70
C PHE A 107 -2.49 -16.97 -0.89
N ALA A 108 -2.73 -17.73 -1.93
CA ALA A 108 -1.99 -18.95 -2.25
C ALA A 108 -0.48 -18.72 -2.28
N GLN A 109 0.28 -19.78 -1.96
CA GLN A 109 1.73 -19.81 -2.19
C GLN A 109 2.01 -19.66 -3.69
N LEU A 110 3.07 -18.91 -4.04
CA LEU A 110 3.46 -18.77 -5.44
C LEU A 110 3.86 -20.14 -5.99
N PRO A 111 3.26 -20.59 -7.10
CA PRO A 111 3.69 -21.81 -7.76
C PRO A 111 5.09 -21.64 -8.36
N GLN A 112 5.72 -22.75 -8.70
CA GLN A 112 6.88 -22.69 -9.56
C GLN A 112 6.43 -22.39 -10.99
N PRO A 113 7.18 -21.57 -11.77
CA PRO A 113 6.84 -21.33 -13.16
C PRO A 113 6.76 -22.63 -13.94
N ALA A 114 5.60 -22.89 -14.56
CA ALA A 114 5.36 -24.10 -15.36
C ALA A 114 5.91 -23.94 -16.80
N VAL A 115 7.10 -23.37 -16.94
CA VAL A 115 7.74 -23.15 -18.25
C VAL A 115 8.66 -24.30 -18.63
N ASP A 116 8.61 -24.68 -19.90
CA ASP A 116 9.52 -25.64 -20.46
C ASP A 116 10.96 -25.10 -20.50
N PRO A 117 11.97 -25.98 -20.65
CA PRO A 117 13.38 -25.57 -20.68
C PRO A 117 13.73 -24.58 -21.79
N ALA A 118 13.04 -24.62 -22.94
CA ALA A 118 13.31 -23.73 -24.06
C ALA A 118 12.82 -22.31 -23.75
N THR A 119 11.60 -22.18 -23.22
CA THR A 119 11.03 -20.90 -22.75
C THR A 119 11.89 -20.28 -21.65
N ARG A 120 12.38 -21.08 -20.70
CA ARG A 120 13.32 -20.61 -19.69
C ARG A 120 14.64 -20.14 -20.29
N ALA A 121 15.20 -20.88 -21.23
CA ALA A 121 16.43 -20.49 -21.91
C ALA A 121 16.25 -19.19 -22.73
N GLU A 122 15.11 -19.03 -23.39
CA GLU A 122 14.74 -17.79 -24.08
C GLU A 122 14.67 -16.60 -23.11
N PHE A 123 14.00 -16.77 -21.97
CA PHE A 123 13.94 -15.75 -20.93
C PHE A 123 15.34 -15.32 -20.46
N GLU A 124 16.24 -16.28 -20.20
CA GLU A 124 17.62 -15.99 -19.76
C GLU A 124 18.44 -15.24 -20.83
N GLN A 125 18.09 -15.38 -22.12
CA GLN A 125 18.76 -14.67 -23.22
C GLN A 125 18.19 -13.27 -23.44
N ARG A 126 17.08 -12.89 -22.82
CA ARG A 126 16.50 -11.54 -22.98
C ARG A 126 17.52 -10.47 -22.59
N PRO A 127 17.68 -9.39 -23.36
CA PRO A 127 18.65 -8.34 -23.07
C PRO A 127 18.52 -7.76 -21.65
N LEU A 128 17.27 -7.55 -21.19
CA LEU A 128 17.01 -7.04 -19.84
C LEU A 128 17.45 -8.01 -18.75
N VAL A 129 17.23 -9.32 -18.89
CA VAL A 129 17.67 -10.34 -17.92
C VAL A 129 19.19 -10.38 -17.83
N ARG A 130 19.87 -10.38 -18.98
CA ARG A 130 21.33 -10.36 -19.04
C ARG A 130 21.91 -9.08 -18.41
N ALA A 131 21.28 -7.94 -18.68
CA ALA A 131 21.67 -6.65 -18.10
C ALA A 131 21.48 -6.65 -16.56
N ILE A 132 20.34 -7.15 -16.05
CA ILE A 132 20.11 -7.28 -14.61
C ILE A 132 21.19 -8.14 -13.96
N ARG A 133 21.51 -9.31 -14.52
CA ARG A 133 22.55 -10.19 -14.00
C ARG A 133 23.94 -9.52 -14.00
N ALA A 134 24.28 -8.81 -15.08
CA ALA A 134 25.55 -8.09 -15.19
C ALA A 134 25.67 -6.93 -14.19
N LEU A 135 24.59 -6.15 -14.02
CA LEU A 135 24.54 -5.04 -13.05
C LEU A 135 24.67 -5.56 -11.62
N SER A 136 23.92 -6.60 -11.27
CA SER A 136 23.88 -7.15 -9.91
C SER A 136 25.20 -7.86 -9.54
N ALA A 137 25.99 -8.35 -10.51
CA ALA A 137 27.28 -8.97 -10.28
C ALA A 137 28.41 -7.97 -9.99
N ASN A 138 28.25 -6.72 -10.40
CA ASN A 138 29.29 -5.68 -10.27
C ASN A 138 29.05 -4.75 -9.07
N ARG A 139 28.75 -3.50 -9.34
CA ARG A 139 28.38 -2.53 -8.30
C ARG A 139 26.88 -2.33 -8.30
N ARG A 140 26.25 -2.57 -7.15
CA ARG A 140 24.82 -2.37 -7.01
C ARG A 140 24.47 -0.88 -6.97
N ASP A 141 23.78 -0.43 -8.02
CA ASP A 141 23.05 0.83 -8.01
C ASP A 141 21.56 0.51 -8.01
N TRP A 142 20.96 0.55 -6.83
CA TRP A 142 19.56 0.22 -6.62
C TRP A 142 18.61 0.97 -7.57
N ARG A 143 18.88 2.23 -7.86
CA ARG A 143 18.02 3.04 -8.75
C ARG A 143 18.06 2.55 -10.19
N THR A 144 19.23 2.19 -10.67
CA THR A 144 19.40 1.60 -12.00
C THR A 144 18.76 0.22 -12.05
N GLU A 145 19.06 -0.65 -11.10
CA GLU A 145 18.48 -2.00 -11.04
C GLU A 145 16.95 -1.95 -10.96
N ARG A 146 16.37 -1.05 -10.14
CA ARG A 146 14.92 -0.83 -10.06
C ARG A 146 14.31 -0.51 -11.43
N ARG A 147 14.93 0.37 -12.21
CA ARG A 147 14.42 0.71 -13.57
C ARG A 147 14.43 -0.52 -14.51
N PHE A 148 15.44 -1.36 -14.41
CA PHE A 148 15.49 -2.59 -15.20
C PHE A 148 14.43 -3.61 -14.74
N PHE A 149 14.20 -3.75 -13.44
CA PHE A 149 13.13 -4.60 -12.91
C PHE A 149 11.74 -4.04 -13.24
N GLN A 150 11.56 -2.73 -13.26
CA GLN A 150 10.35 -2.10 -13.74
C GLN A 150 10.10 -2.45 -15.21
N ALA A 151 11.07 -2.22 -16.06
CA ALA A 151 10.95 -2.50 -17.49
C ALA A 151 10.67 -3.98 -17.81
N ILE A 152 11.29 -4.92 -17.08
CA ILE A 152 11.01 -6.34 -17.28
C ILE A 152 9.63 -6.74 -16.72
N GLY A 153 9.18 -6.13 -15.62
CA GLY A 153 7.83 -6.29 -15.09
C GLY A 153 6.76 -5.82 -16.06
N GLU A 154 6.93 -4.62 -16.65
CA GLU A 154 6.06 -4.07 -17.70
C GLU A 154 6.01 -4.97 -18.95
N SER A 155 7.11 -5.67 -19.25
CA SER A 155 7.20 -6.56 -20.41
C SER A 155 6.58 -7.93 -20.19
N ALA A 156 6.31 -8.33 -18.97
CA ALA A 156 5.72 -9.63 -18.64
C ALA A 156 4.28 -9.71 -19.18
N LYS A 157 3.98 -10.76 -19.95
CA LYS A 157 2.69 -10.98 -20.59
C LYS A 157 1.89 -12.12 -19.99
N THR A 158 2.55 -12.98 -19.23
CA THR A 158 1.95 -14.17 -18.63
C THR A 158 2.32 -14.30 -17.17
N PRO A 159 1.50 -15.01 -16.36
CA PRO A 159 1.85 -15.32 -14.97
C PRO A 159 3.18 -16.06 -14.82
N ASP A 160 3.51 -16.95 -15.74
CA ASP A 160 4.78 -17.68 -15.70
C ASP A 160 5.98 -16.76 -15.93
N GLU A 161 5.89 -15.79 -16.84
CA GLU A 161 6.92 -14.76 -17.00
C GLU A 161 7.06 -13.91 -15.72
N LEU A 162 5.97 -13.53 -15.06
CA LEU A 162 5.99 -12.83 -13.79
C LEU A 162 6.73 -13.63 -12.70
N LEU A 163 6.47 -14.94 -12.63
CA LEU A 163 7.17 -15.83 -11.70
C LEU A 163 8.67 -15.97 -12.04
N LEU A 164 9.03 -16.01 -13.32
CA LEU A 164 10.43 -16.00 -13.73
C LEU A 164 11.15 -14.72 -13.31
N VAL A 165 10.50 -13.56 -13.45
CA VAL A 165 11.07 -12.28 -13.00
C VAL A 165 11.20 -12.25 -11.47
N ASN A 166 10.23 -12.79 -10.74
CA ASN A 166 10.31 -12.94 -9.29
C ASN A 166 11.47 -13.87 -8.88
N GLN A 167 11.66 -14.99 -9.57
CA GLN A 167 12.81 -15.88 -9.34
C GLN A 167 14.14 -15.18 -9.65
N LEU A 168 14.20 -14.41 -10.74
CA LEU A 168 15.39 -13.62 -11.08
C LEU A 168 15.78 -12.66 -9.96
N SER A 169 14.80 -11.96 -9.36
CA SER A 169 15.06 -11.03 -8.25
C SER A 169 15.70 -11.74 -7.05
N ALA A 170 15.21 -12.93 -6.72
CA ALA A 170 15.79 -13.74 -5.64
C ALA A 170 17.21 -14.27 -6.00
N GLN A 171 17.41 -14.71 -7.25
CA GLN A 171 18.71 -15.22 -7.71
C GLN A 171 19.82 -14.16 -7.70
N VAL A 172 19.49 -12.92 -8.00
CA VAL A 172 20.43 -11.80 -7.92
C VAL A 172 20.50 -11.18 -6.52
N ALA A 173 19.88 -11.81 -5.53
CA ALA A 173 19.82 -11.37 -4.13
C ALA A 173 19.23 -9.97 -3.95
N MET A 174 18.16 -9.67 -4.71
CA MET A 174 17.37 -8.45 -4.62
C MET A 174 15.86 -8.79 -4.53
N PRO A 175 15.42 -9.57 -3.52
CA PRO A 175 14.02 -9.99 -3.41
C PRO A 175 13.06 -8.81 -3.29
N GLU A 176 13.53 -7.64 -2.84
CA GLU A 176 12.77 -6.41 -2.79
C GLU A 176 12.29 -5.92 -4.16
N MET A 177 12.97 -6.26 -5.24
CA MET A 177 12.56 -5.91 -6.60
C MET A 177 11.22 -6.56 -7.00
N ALA A 178 10.82 -7.60 -6.28
CA ALA A 178 9.48 -8.18 -6.43
C ALA A 178 8.36 -7.16 -6.14
N VAL A 179 8.58 -6.19 -5.26
CA VAL A 179 7.60 -5.10 -5.02
C VAL A 179 7.36 -4.31 -6.31
N VAL A 180 8.44 -3.94 -6.99
CA VAL A 180 8.37 -3.18 -8.24
C VAL A 180 7.64 -3.98 -9.31
N VAL A 181 8.03 -5.24 -9.49
CA VAL A 181 7.39 -6.16 -10.45
C VAL A 181 5.91 -6.36 -10.12
N GLY A 182 5.57 -6.53 -8.84
CA GLY A 182 4.19 -6.70 -8.40
C GLY A 182 3.33 -5.45 -8.60
N MET A 183 3.90 -4.25 -8.47
CA MET A 183 3.18 -3.00 -8.75
C MET A 183 2.84 -2.88 -10.24
N GLU A 184 3.80 -3.11 -11.13
CA GLU A 184 3.59 -3.04 -12.57
C GLU A 184 2.59 -4.10 -13.07
N SER A 185 2.71 -5.34 -12.59
CA SER A 185 1.78 -6.42 -12.97
C SER A 185 0.37 -6.23 -12.44
N GLY A 186 0.20 -5.47 -11.35
CA GLY A 186 -1.11 -5.09 -10.82
C GLY A 186 -1.93 -4.25 -11.80
N GLU A 187 -1.28 -3.40 -12.57
CA GLU A 187 -1.91 -2.56 -13.59
C GLU A 187 -2.34 -3.39 -14.83
N THR A 188 -1.59 -4.43 -15.15
CA THR A 188 -1.89 -5.31 -16.29
C THR A 188 -2.91 -6.42 -15.99
N GLY A 189 -3.31 -6.59 -14.72
CA GLY A 189 -4.21 -7.65 -14.28
C GLY A 189 -3.56 -9.03 -14.15
N LEU A 190 -2.27 -9.19 -14.43
CA LEU A 190 -1.52 -10.44 -14.26
C LEU A 190 -1.34 -10.83 -12.78
N TYR A 191 -1.64 -9.90 -11.90
CA TYR A 191 -1.42 -10.03 -10.46
C TYR A 191 -2.43 -10.94 -9.76
N LYS A 192 -3.59 -11.17 -10.34
CA LYS A 192 -4.67 -11.95 -9.71
C LYS A 192 -4.23 -13.39 -9.49
N GLY A 193 -4.19 -13.80 -8.22
CA GLY A 193 -3.69 -15.11 -7.79
C GLY A 193 -2.16 -15.16 -7.59
N TYR A 194 -1.45 -14.07 -7.83
CA TYR A 194 0.00 -13.95 -7.67
C TYR A 194 0.41 -12.77 -6.78
N GLU A 195 -0.47 -12.36 -5.90
CA GLU A 195 -0.34 -11.15 -5.05
C GLU A 195 0.92 -11.20 -4.19
N ARG A 196 1.37 -12.41 -3.78
CA ARG A 196 2.60 -12.58 -3.00
C ARG A 196 3.87 -12.09 -3.69
N VAL A 197 3.89 -11.98 -5.02
CA VAL A 197 5.02 -11.39 -5.75
C VAL A 197 5.33 -9.99 -5.23
N GLY A 198 4.32 -9.17 -5.01
CA GLY A 198 4.47 -7.80 -4.52
C GLY A 198 4.66 -7.66 -3.01
N PHE A 199 4.75 -8.77 -2.26
CA PHE A 199 4.88 -8.79 -0.80
C PHE A 199 6.09 -9.63 -0.34
N PRO A 200 7.32 -9.26 -0.73
CA PRO A 200 8.53 -9.95 -0.28
C PRO A 200 8.72 -9.77 1.22
N THR A 201 9.47 -10.70 1.80
CA THR A 201 9.81 -10.64 3.23
C THR A 201 11.31 -10.49 3.42
N TYR A 202 11.65 -9.80 4.50
CA TYR A 202 13.02 -9.65 5.00
C TYR A 202 13.21 -10.42 6.30
N THR A 203 14.43 -10.88 6.54
CA THR A 203 14.85 -11.30 7.88
C THR A 203 14.89 -10.06 8.77
N THR A 204 14.14 -10.09 9.86
CA THR A 204 14.11 -9.00 10.83
C THR A 204 14.81 -9.42 12.13
N PRO A 205 15.41 -8.49 12.86
CA PRO A 205 15.73 -8.73 14.28
C PRO A 205 14.44 -9.03 15.06
N VAL A 206 14.56 -9.30 16.35
CA VAL A 206 13.37 -9.35 17.21
C VAL A 206 12.73 -7.96 17.23
N VAL A 207 11.47 -7.91 16.83
CA VAL A 207 10.65 -6.70 16.73
C VAL A 207 9.32 -6.88 17.46
N ASN A 208 8.65 -5.78 17.77
CA ASN A 208 7.34 -5.81 18.42
C ASN A 208 6.23 -6.21 17.46
N ASP A 209 6.28 -5.70 16.23
CA ASP A 209 5.27 -6.00 15.20
C ASP A 209 5.92 -6.25 13.84
N TRP A 210 6.13 -7.55 13.52
CA TRP A 210 6.71 -7.97 12.25
C TRP A 210 5.90 -7.47 11.04
N THR A 211 4.58 -7.50 11.17
CA THR A 211 3.65 -7.09 10.10
C THR A 211 3.81 -5.61 9.78
N MET A 212 3.86 -4.77 10.82
CA MET A 212 4.02 -3.32 10.65
C MET A 212 5.41 -2.95 10.14
N VAL A 213 6.47 -3.63 10.57
CA VAL A 213 7.82 -3.43 10.02
C VAL A 213 7.81 -3.63 8.50
N HIS A 214 7.19 -4.71 8.01
CA HIS A 214 7.10 -4.99 6.57
C HIS A 214 6.18 -4.00 5.85
N ALA A 215 5.02 -3.70 6.41
CA ALA A 215 4.05 -2.77 5.81
C ALA A 215 4.60 -1.36 5.66
N ILE A 216 5.28 -0.86 6.69
CA ILE A 216 5.93 0.45 6.68
C ILE A 216 7.12 0.45 5.72
N SER A 217 8.03 -0.53 5.80
CA SER A 217 9.20 -0.62 4.92
C SER A 217 8.81 -0.68 3.44
N ARG A 218 7.74 -1.43 3.13
CA ARG A 218 7.19 -1.49 1.76
C ARG A 218 6.72 -0.13 1.28
N GLN A 219 6.03 0.64 2.13
CA GLN A 219 5.51 1.96 1.78
C GLN A 219 6.59 3.02 1.74
N GLU A 220 7.56 2.99 2.67
CA GLU A 220 8.59 4.02 2.84
C GLU A 220 9.68 3.96 1.78
N SER A 221 10.15 2.77 1.47
CA SER A 221 11.34 2.60 0.65
C SER A 221 11.22 1.56 -0.46
N GLU A 222 10.11 0.80 -0.55
CA GLU A 222 10.04 -0.41 -1.36
C GLU A 222 11.18 -1.39 -0.99
N PHE A 223 11.56 -1.39 0.28
CA PHE A 223 12.71 -2.11 0.87
C PHE A 223 14.10 -1.65 0.38
N ASP A 224 14.23 -0.45 -0.21
CA ASP A 224 15.53 0.15 -0.50
C ASP A 224 16.21 0.64 0.79
N ARG A 225 17.16 -0.12 1.29
CA ARG A 225 17.95 0.24 2.47
C ARG A 225 18.81 1.50 2.27
N THR A 226 19.09 1.87 1.01
CA THR A 226 19.95 3.02 0.67
C THR A 226 19.15 4.29 0.43
N ARG A 227 17.80 4.22 0.51
CA ARG A 227 16.93 5.35 0.19
C ARG A 227 17.15 6.52 1.12
N GLN A 228 17.19 7.69 0.52
CA GLN A 228 17.14 8.98 1.22
C GLN A 228 16.04 9.84 0.60
N SER A 229 15.12 10.34 1.43
CA SER A 229 14.09 11.26 0.97
C SER A 229 14.65 12.69 0.79
N HIS A 230 13.93 13.54 0.06
CA HIS A 230 14.28 14.96 -0.05
C HIS A 230 14.34 15.67 1.31
N ALA A 231 13.54 15.24 2.28
CA ALA A 231 13.56 15.78 3.65
C ALA A 231 14.68 15.20 4.51
N GLY A 232 15.47 14.24 4.00
CA GLY A 232 16.59 13.62 4.70
C GLY A 232 16.24 12.40 5.55
N ALA A 233 15.07 11.82 5.40
CA ALA A 233 14.72 10.53 5.99
C ALA A 233 15.57 9.41 5.36
N ARG A 234 15.94 8.35 6.12
CA ARG A 234 17.03 7.43 5.76
C ARG A 234 16.68 5.97 5.96
N GLY A 235 17.12 5.18 4.98
CA GLY A 235 17.11 3.72 5.03
C GLY A 235 15.74 3.09 4.89
N LEU A 236 15.64 1.83 5.27
CA LEU A 236 14.51 0.96 5.01
C LEU A 236 13.18 1.53 5.51
N MET A 237 13.14 1.99 6.75
CA MET A 237 11.95 2.55 7.40
C MET A 237 11.92 4.10 7.39
N GLN A 238 12.77 4.74 6.57
CA GLN A 238 12.80 6.19 6.32
C GLN A 238 12.79 7.05 7.61
N LEU A 239 13.75 6.78 8.49
CA LEU A 239 13.84 7.52 9.75
C LEU A 239 14.53 8.88 9.55
N MET A 240 13.92 9.93 10.08
CA MET A 240 14.58 11.22 10.23
C MET A 240 15.75 11.09 11.23
N PRO A 241 16.91 11.72 10.96
CA PRO A 241 18.08 11.63 11.85
C PRO A 241 17.81 12.00 13.31
N GLY A 242 16.93 13.00 13.53
CA GLY A 242 16.52 13.40 14.89
C GLY A 242 15.73 12.32 15.59
N THR A 243 14.76 11.73 14.91
CA THR A 243 13.95 10.61 15.42
C THR A 243 14.83 9.38 15.71
N ALA A 244 15.72 9.03 14.78
CA ALA A 244 16.64 7.91 14.96
C ALA A 244 17.56 8.09 16.16
N ARG A 245 18.10 9.30 16.38
CA ARG A 245 18.93 9.62 17.54
C ARG A 245 18.15 9.49 18.85
N GLU A 246 16.93 10.00 18.88
CA GLU A 246 16.05 9.89 20.06
C GLU A 246 15.75 8.41 20.39
N GLN A 247 15.41 7.60 19.37
CA GLN A 247 15.11 6.19 19.61
C GLN A 247 16.37 5.41 20.03
N ALA A 248 17.52 5.66 19.41
CA ALA A 248 18.79 5.05 19.83
C ALA A 248 19.06 5.32 21.31
N GLY A 249 18.92 6.57 21.76
CA GLY A 249 19.10 6.93 23.18
C GLY A 249 18.13 6.20 24.10
N LYS A 250 16.85 6.06 23.71
CA LYS A 250 15.83 5.34 24.50
C LYS A 250 16.11 3.84 24.60
N LEU A 251 16.71 3.26 23.55
CA LEU A 251 17.11 1.86 23.51
C LEU A 251 18.50 1.58 24.09
N GLY A 252 19.20 2.60 24.64
CA GLY A 252 20.57 2.46 25.13
C GLY A 252 21.58 2.16 24.02
N MET A 253 21.25 2.48 22.77
CA MET A 253 22.10 2.24 21.59
C MET A 253 22.86 3.50 21.21
N GLN A 254 24.10 3.33 20.71
CA GLN A 254 24.83 4.44 20.12
C GLN A 254 24.17 4.90 18.82
N TYR A 255 23.95 6.21 18.66
CA TYR A 255 23.48 6.76 17.41
C TYR A 255 24.61 6.86 16.37
N LEU A 256 24.49 6.10 15.29
CA LEU A 256 25.40 6.09 14.15
C LEU A 256 24.62 6.38 12.87
N SER A 257 24.79 7.58 12.34
CA SER A 257 24.04 8.04 11.17
C SER A 257 24.25 7.19 9.92
N ALA A 258 25.47 6.65 9.72
CA ALA A 258 25.77 5.76 8.59
C ALA A 258 25.04 4.43 8.68
N ASN A 259 24.79 3.93 9.91
CA ASN A 259 24.12 2.64 10.12
C ASN A 259 22.64 2.68 9.68
N LEU A 260 22.05 3.86 9.54
CA LEU A 260 20.70 3.97 8.97
C LEU A 260 20.61 3.44 7.54
N TYR A 261 21.72 3.35 6.82
CA TYR A 261 21.81 2.79 5.45
C TYR A 261 22.53 1.45 5.40
N SER A 262 23.59 1.28 6.19
CA SER A 262 24.48 0.13 6.09
C SER A 262 24.07 -1.05 6.95
N ASP A 263 23.25 -0.81 8.00
CA ASP A 263 22.80 -1.80 8.96
C ASP A 263 21.27 -1.85 9.00
N THR A 264 20.72 -2.83 8.29
CA THR A 264 19.27 -3.01 8.16
C THR A 264 18.63 -3.31 9.53
N ASP A 265 19.27 -4.12 10.37
CA ASP A 265 18.77 -4.46 11.70
C ASP A 265 18.71 -3.23 12.59
N TYR A 266 19.74 -2.38 12.52
CA TYR A 266 19.76 -1.11 13.24
C TYR A 266 18.59 -0.20 12.83
N ASN A 267 18.37 -0.04 11.52
CA ASN A 267 17.27 0.78 10.99
C ASN A 267 15.91 0.24 11.43
N ILE A 268 15.71 -1.10 11.33
CA ILE A 268 14.45 -1.76 11.74
C ILE A 268 14.20 -1.60 13.23
N ARG A 269 15.21 -1.84 14.10
CA ARG A 269 15.05 -1.68 15.57
C ARG A 269 14.60 -0.28 15.95
N LEU A 270 15.18 0.74 15.35
CA LEU A 270 14.81 2.13 15.61
C LEU A 270 13.42 2.47 15.05
N GLY A 271 13.09 1.97 13.86
CA GLY A 271 11.80 2.19 13.21
C GLY A 271 10.65 1.51 13.94
N ASP A 272 10.83 0.26 14.35
CA ASP A 272 9.88 -0.50 15.14
C ASP A 272 9.66 0.16 16.52
N ALA A 273 10.72 0.56 17.20
CA ALA A 273 10.61 1.26 18.48
C ALA A 273 9.86 2.61 18.35
N TYR A 274 10.09 3.35 17.26
CA TYR A 274 9.37 4.58 17.01
C TYR A 274 7.89 4.34 16.72
N PHE A 275 7.57 3.35 15.88
CA PHE A 275 6.19 2.98 15.59
C PHE A 275 5.45 2.55 16.86
N ASN A 276 6.03 1.64 17.66
CA ASN A 276 5.41 1.19 18.90
C ASN A 276 5.16 2.32 19.89
N ARG A 277 6.11 3.26 20.00
CA ARG A 277 5.90 4.46 20.82
C ARG A 277 4.69 5.28 20.33
N MET A 278 4.48 5.39 19.04
CA MET A 278 3.29 6.07 18.50
C MET A 278 2.02 5.25 18.75
N LEU A 279 2.11 3.93 18.66
CA LEU A 279 0.99 3.05 18.96
C LEU A 279 0.55 3.17 20.42
N ASP A 280 1.51 3.14 21.35
CA ASP A 280 1.26 3.36 22.78
C ASP A 280 0.67 4.75 23.05
N TYR A 281 1.26 5.80 22.43
CA TYR A 281 0.79 7.17 22.61
C TYR A 281 -0.68 7.35 22.17
N TYR A 282 -1.13 6.61 21.17
CA TYR A 282 -2.52 6.62 20.70
C TYR A 282 -3.38 5.48 21.26
N GLY A 283 -2.94 4.82 22.34
CA GLY A 283 -3.73 3.78 23.02
C GLY A 283 -4.05 2.58 22.14
N GLY A 284 -3.11 2.14 21.31
CA GLY A 284 -3.27 0.99 20.42
C GLY A 284 -3.94 1.29 19.07
N SER A 285 -4.21 2.56 18.76
CA SER A 285 -4.85 2.93 17.49
C SER A 285 -3.85 2.93 16.34
N TYR A 286 -3.85 1.88 15.53
CA TYR A 286 -3.01 1.75 14.34
C TYR A 286 -3.17 2.91 13.34
N PRO A 287 -4.38 3.35 12.94
CA PRO A 287 -4.51 4.46 11.99
C PRO A 287 -3.86 5.76 12.48
N LEU A 288 -4.02 6.08 13.77
CA LEU A 288 -3.42 7.28 14.36
C LEU A 288 -1.90 7.14 14.49
N ALA A 289 -1.41 5.96 14.91
CA ALA A 289 0.02 5.67 15.02
C ALA A 289 0.74 5.74 13.66
N ILE A 290 0.14 5.17 12.62
CA ILE A 290 0.65 5.22 11.24
C ILE A 290 0.67 6.67 10.75
N GLY A 291 -0.40 7.43 11.00
CA GLY A 291 -0.44 8.86 10.67
C GLY A 291 0.66 9.66 11.39
N ALA A 292 0.92 9.33 12.65
CA ALA A 292 1.97 9.99 13.44
C ALA A 292 3.38 9.57 13.02
N TYR A 293 3.56 8.35 12.57
CA TYR A 293 4.83 7.90 12.00
C TYR A 293 5.23 8.76 10.78
N ASN A 294 4.29 9.01 9.88
CA ASN A 294 4.50 9.79 8.66
C ASN A 294 4.54 11.31 8.91
N ALA A 295 3.55 11.87 9.60
CA ALA A 295 3.36 13.32 9.72
C ALA A 295 3.78 13.90 11.09
N GLY A 296 4.13 13.05 12.04
CA GLY A 296 4.39 13.41 13.42
C GLY A 296 3.12 13.55 14.27
N PRO A 297 3.22 13.29 15.61
CA PRO A 297 2.06 13.29 16.51
C PRO A 297 1.38 14.66 16.61
N GLY A 298 2.12 15.76 16.47
CA GLY A 298 1.55 17.11 16.51
C GLY A 298 0.48 17.35 15.45
N ARG A 299 0.69 16.89 14.21
CA ARG A 299 -0.30 17.00 13.12
C ARG A 299 -1.49 16.09 13.35
N VAL A 300 -1.27 14.86 13.77
CA VAL A 300 -2.36 13.92 14.07
C VAL A 300 -3.24 14.47 15.19
N ASN A 301 -2.65 15.02 16.26
CA ASN A 301 -3.41 15.66 17.32
C ASN A 301 -4.22 16.90 16.84
N GLN A 302 -3.67 17.64 15.88
CA GLN A 302 -4.42 18.72 15.23
C GLN A 302 -5.63 18.19 14.45
N TRP A 303 -5.46 17.10 13.68
CA TRP A 303 -6.56 16.49 12.93
C TRP A 303 -7.61 15.84 13.82
N ILE A 304 -7.21 15.27 14.97
CA ILE A 304 -8.14 14.78 15.98
C ILE A 304 -9.02 15.93 16.52
N ARG A 305 -8.41 17.07 16.85
CA ARG A 305 -9.19 18.25 17.31
C ARG A 305 -10.13 18.80 16.23
N LEU A 306 -9.72 18.75 14.98
CA LEU A 306 -10.49 19.29 13.86
C LEU A 306 -11.66 18.37 13.44
N ASN A 307 -11.40 17.07 13.37
CA ASN A 307 -12.32 16.10 12.76
C ASN A 307 -13.07 15.24 13.80
N GLY A 308 -12.74 15.34 15.08
CA GLY A 308 -13.19 14.46 16.14
C GLY A 308 -12.19 13.30 16.40
N ASP A 309 -12.27 12.72 17.59
CA ASP A 309 -11.41 11.60 18.00
C ASP A 309 -12.06 10.27 17.62
N PRO A 310 -11.48 9.50 16.67
CA PRO A 310 -12.09 8.24 16.26
C PRO A 310 -12.08 7.16 17.34
N ARG A 311 -11.24 7.30 18.37
CA ARG A 311 -11.18 6.36 19.51
C ARG A 311 -12.40 6.44 20.41
N THR A 312 -13.10 7.58 20.41
CA THR A 312 -14.29 7.80 21.22
C THR A 312 -15.59 7.42 20.51
N GLY A 313 -15.54 7.05 19.24
CA GLY A 313 -16.72 6.81 18.41
C GLY A 313 -17.39 8.08 17.87
N ALA A 314 -16.83 9.27 18.13
CA ALA A 314 -17.32 10.54 17.58
C ALA A 314 -17.30 10.59 16.05
N ILE A 315 -16.37 9.82 15.45
CA ILE A 315 -16.23 9.62 14.02
C ILE A 315 -15.64 8.23 13.79
N ASP A 316 -16.03 7.51 12.74
CA ASP A 316 -15.37 6.27 12.38
C ASP A 316 -13.99 6.52 11.75
N TYR A 317 -13.07 5.55 11.92
CA TYR A 317 -11.69 5.68 11.46
C TYR A 317 -11.57 5.92 9.96
N VAL A 318 -12.42 5.29 9.14
CA VAL A 318 -12.35 5.42 7.68
C VAL A 318 -12.71 6.83 7.24
N THR A 319 -13.78 7.38 7.83
CA THR A 319 -14.18 8.78 7.61
C THR A 319 -13.13 9.74 8.14
N TRP A 320 -12.55 9.47 9.31
CA TRP A 320 -11.50 10.31 9.89
C TRP A 320 -10.28 10.40 8.97
N VAL A 321 -9.82 9.27 8.43
CA VAL A 321 -8.68 9.23 7.49
C VAL A 321 -8.98 10.04 6.22
N GLU A 322 -10.20 9.94 5.68
CA GLU A 322 -10.59 10.73 4.50
C GLU A 322 -10.71 12.23 4.76
N LYS A 323 -10.98 12.63 5.98
CA LYS A 323 -11.03 14.04 6.38
C LYS A 323 -9.66 14.66 6.68
N ILE A 324 -8.57 13.90 6.63
CA ILE A 324 -7.21 14.46 6.62
C ILE A 324 -7.10 15.36 5.38
N PRO A 325 -6.63 16.62 5.54
CA PRO A 325 -6.55 17.56 4.43
C PRO A 325 -5.84 17.01 3.21
N SER A 326 -6.35 17.28 2.02
CA SER A 326 -5.89 16.69 0.75
C SER A 326 -4.45 17.07 0.36
N ASN A 327 -3.92 18.16 0.89
CA ASN A 327 -2.52 18.56 0.69
C ASN A 327 -1.52 17.69 1.48
N PHE A 328 -1.99 16.75 2.30
CA PHE A 328 -1.14 15.80 2.99
C PHE A 328 -1.23 14.42 2.35
N GLU A 329 -0.08 13.88 1.98
CA GLU A 329 0.02 12.49 1.50
C GLU A 329 -0.32 11.46 2.59
N THR A 330 -0.32 11.87 3.86
CA THR A 330 -0.54 11.02 5.05
C THR A 330 -1.85 10.24 4.96
N ARG A 331 -2.90 10.81 4.35
CA ARG A 331 -4.16 10.09 4.11
C ARG A 331 -3.92 8.80 3.32
N TYR A 332 -3.26 8.90 2.18
CA TYR A 332 -2.94 7.73 1.35
C TYR A 332 -1.88 6.83 1.99
N TYR A 333 -0.95 7.41 2.74
CA TYR A 333 0.03 6.65 3.50
C TYR A 333 -0.64 5.71 4.51
N ILE A 334 -1.60 6.21 5.32
CA ILE A 334 -2.34 5.39 6.28
C ILE A 334 -3.04 4.24 5.56
N MET A 335 -3.77 4.53 4.48
CA MET A 335 -4.50 3.51 3.72
C MET A 335 -3.57 2.43 3.15
N ARG A 336 -2.43 2.82 2.58
CA ARG A 336 -1.47 1.90 1.99
C ARG A 336 -0.79 1.04 3.05
N VAL A 337 -0.37 1.63 4.16
CA VAL A 337 0.26 0.87 5.25
C VAL A 337 -0.72 -0.11 5.88
N LEU A 338 -1.97 0.29 6.15
CA LEU A 338 -3.01 -0.61 6.66
C LEU A 338 -3.30 -1.75 5.66
N GLY A 339 -3.47 -1.42 4.38
CA GLY A 339 -3.70 -2.42 3.34
C GLY A 339 -2.53 -3.41 3.21
N ASN A 340 -1.29 -2.91 3.30
CA ASN A 340 -0.11 -3.75 3.33
C ASN A 340 -0.08 -4.66 4.58
N ALA A 341 -0.37 -4.11 5.76
CA ALA A 341 -0.34 -4.85 7.01
C ALA A 341 -1.35 -6.01 7.00
N VAL A 342 -2.59 -5.76 6.58
CA VAL A 342 -3.60 -6.81 6.43
C VAL A 342 -3.16 -7.87 5.43
N SER A 343 -2.59 -7.48 4.30
CA SER A 343 -2.07 -8.42 3.30
C SER A 343 -0.93 -9.27 3.85
N TYR A 344 0.06 -8.65 4.51
CA TYR A 344 1.16 -9.40 5.16
C TYR A 344 0.67 -10.37 6.22
N SER A 345 -0.27 -9.97 7.07
CA SER A 345 -0.80 -10.83 8.13
C SER A 345 -1.50 -12.07 7.58
N HIS A 346 -2.20 -11.95 6.46
CA HIS A 346 -2.88 -13.08 5.82
C HIS A 346 -1.95 -13.95 4.97
N MET A 347 -0.96 -13.36 4.31
CA MET A 347 0.02 -14.09 3.53
C MET A 347 1.03 -14.85 4.38
N TYR A 348 1.34 -14.34 5.58
CA TYR A 348 2.37 -14.88 6.47
C TYR A 348 1.86 -15.02 7.91
N PRO A 349 0.79 -15.80 8.15
CA PRO A 349 0.15 -15.90 9.46
C PRO A 349 1.08 -16.39 10.57
N ASP A 350 2.05 -17.26 10.22
CA ASP A 350 3.01 -17.81 11.19
C ASP A 350 4.04 -16.77 11.68
N LYS A 351 4.24 -15.69 10.92
CA LYS A 351 5.17 -14.60 11.26
C LYS A 351 4.45 -13.38 11.82
N ALA A 352 3.21 -13.20 11.46
CA ALA A 352 2.37 -12.16 11.99
C ALA A 352 2.09 -12.46 13.45
N GLY A 353 2.88 -11.89 14.36
CA GLY A 353 2.55 -11.83 15.78
C GLY A 353 1.28 -10.99 15.94
N ILE A 354 0.15 -11.60 15.70
CA ILE A 354 -1.14 -10.93 15.64
C ILE A 354 -1.57 -10.62 17.06
N ALA A 355 -1.59 -9.36 17.42
CA ALA A 355 -2.69 -8.89 18.26
C ALA A 355 -3.98 -9.07 17.39
N ARG A 356 -4.65 -10.22 17.59
CA ARG A 356 -5.97 -10.50 17.02
C ARG A 356 -7.01 -9.58 17.63
#